data_f4c77721f9e3510f669602b4e654645c
#
_entry.id   f4c77721f9e3510f669602b4e654645c
#
_cell.length_a   1.000
_cell.length_b   1.000
_cell.length_c   1.000
_cell.angle_alpha   90.00
_cell.angle_beta   90.00
_cell.angle_gamma   90.00
#
_symmetry.space_group_name_H-M   'P 1'
#
loop_
_entity.id
_entity.type
_entity.pdbx_description
1 polymer ?
#
loop_
_entity_poly.entity_id
_entity_poly.type
_entity_poly.pdbx_seq_one_letter_code
_entity_poly.pdbx_strand_id
1 'polypeptide(L)'
;MYDFPEFASATSRIIARVVEEIGSLGESVVRVSPESELHHKLIEHWESDSTYLSQSCGLPFIEQLHRFADVIGTIRWSGISDPRGWYRTVIVVRADHRARTIAQLEGARPVISNTQSLSGWCSLGWALAQVTDNPGFVQPYRIGERHTGSL
;
A
#
# COMPACT_ATOMS: atom_id res chain seq x y z
N MET A 1 -7.36 1.06 -1.15
CA MET A 1 -7.16 1.05 -2.61
C MET A 1 -6.63 2.40 -3.03
N TYR A 2 -5.77 2.45 -4.02
CA TYR A 2 -5.20 3.70 -4.55
C TYR A 2 -6.28 4.43 -5.35
N ASP A 3 -7.00 5.34 -4.72
CA ASP A 3 -8.10 6.07 -5.32
C ASP A 3 -7.61 7.43 -5.83
N PHE A 4 -6.80 7.38 -6.87
CA PHE A 4 -6.36 8.60 -7.55
C PHE A 4 -7.49 9.17 -8.40
N PRO A 5 -7.64 10.50 -8.48
CA PRO A 5 -8.69 11.14 -9.28
C PRO A 5 -8.74 10.64 -10.73
N GLU A 6 -7.58 10.35 -11.33
CA GLU A 6 -7.44 9.86 -12.70
C GLU A 6 -8.06 8.47 -12.88
N PHE A 7 -8.15 7.68 -11.81
CA PHE A 7 -8.69 6.33 -11.82
C PHE A 7 -10.05 6.19 -11.13
N ALA A 8 -10.62 7.27 -10.63
CA ALA A 8 -11.86 7.26 -9.85
C ALA A 8 -13.01 6.53 -10.56
N SER A 9 -13.16 6.73 -11.88
CA SER A 9 -14.18 6.02 -12.69
C SER A 9 -13.92 4.51 -12.74
N ALA A 10 -12.69 4.09 -12.93
CA ALA A 10 -12.35 2.66 -12.96
C ALA A 10 -12.53 2.03 -11.58
N THR A 11 -12.09 2.69 -10.53
CA THR A 11 -12.27 2.28 -9.14
C THR A 11 -13.75 2.12 -8.81
N SER A 12 -14.59 3.09 -9.18
CA SER A 12 -16.04 3.02 -8.94
C SER A 12 -16.70 1.85 -9.66
N ARG A 13 -16.31 1.55 -10.90
CA ARG A 13 -16.83 0.38 -11.62
C ARG A 13 -16.46 -0.94 -10.97
N ILE A 14 -15.21 -1.08 -10.52
CA ILE A 14 -14.76 -2.28 -9.80
C ILE A 14 -15.59 -2.47 -8.52
N ILE A 15 -15.74 -1.41 -7.71
CA ILE A 15 -16.50 -1.47 -6.47
C ILE A 15 -17.98 -1.78 -6.74
N ALA A 16 -18.59 -1.14 -7.74
CA ALA A 16 -19.99 -1.42 -8.10
C ALA A 16 -20.19 -2.89 -8.47
N ARG A 17 -19.24 -3.48 -9.22
CA ARG A 17 -19.29 -4.91 -9.57
C ARG A 17 -19.14 -5.80 -8.34
N VAL A 18 -18.26 -5.46 -7.41
CA VAL A 18 -18.11 -6.20 -6.15
C VAL A 18 -19.38 -6.14 -5.32
N VAL A 19 -20.01 -4.97 -5.17
CA VAL A 19 -21.27 -4.79 -4.44
C VAL A 19 -22.39 -5.61 -5.09
N GLU A 20 -22.48 -5.62 -6.42
CA GLU A 20 -23.47 -6.42 -7.17
C GLU A 20 -23.29 -7.92 -6.93
N GLU A 21 -22.04 -8.40 -7.01
CA GLU A 21 -21.73 -9.83 -6.76
C GLU A 21 -22.07 -10.25 -5.31
N ILE A 22 -21.71 -9.44 -4.32
CA ILE A 22 -22.05 -9.69 -2.92
C ILE A 22 -23.58 -9.68 -2.74
N GLY A 23 -24.28 -8.73 -3.37
CA GLY A 23 -25.74 -8.67 -3.37
C GLY A 23 -26.40 -9.93 -3.95
N SER A 24 -25.79 -10.53 -4.97
CA SER A 24 -26.28 -11.80 -5.56
C SER A 24 -26.18 -12.98 -4.60
N LEU A 25 -25.35 -12.88 -3.57
CA LEU A 25 -25.23 -13.87 -2.49
C LEU A 25 -26.23 -13.64 -1.35
N GLY A 26 -27.09 -12.64 -1.46
CA GLY A 26 -28.12 -12.31 -0.47
C GLY A 26 -27.67 -11.31 0.60
N GLU A 27 -26.46 -10.76 0.48
CA GLU A 27 -25.91 -9.79 1.42
C GLU A 27 -26.14 -8.35 0.96
N SER A 28 -26.41 -7.44 1.90
CA SER A 28 -26.58 -6.02 1.62
C SER A 28 -25.36 -5.25 2.10
N VAL A 29 -24.58 -4.73 1.17
CA VAL A 29 -23.37 -3.96 1.46
C VAL A 29 -23.39 -2.61 0.76
N VAL A 30 -22.75 -1.64 1.37
CA VAL A 30 -22.58 -0.30 0.80
C VAL A 30 -21.08 0.05 0.71
N ARG A 31 -20.74 0.84 -0.30
CA ARG A 31 -19.40 1.42 -0.36
C ARG A 31 -19.25 2.46 0.73
N VAL A 32 -18.22 2.30 1.55
CA VAL A 32 -17.73 3.37 2.41
C VAL A 32 -16.63 4.11 1.67
N SER A 33 -16.84 5.39 1.38
CA SER A 33 -15.79 6.26 0.84
C SER A 33 -14.84 6.63 1.98
N PRO A 34 -13.53 6.52 1.80
CA PRO A 34 -12.59 7.03 2.77
C PRO A 34 -12.68 8.57 2.77
N GLU A 35 -13.37 9.13 3.73
CA GLU A 35 -13.19 10.52 4.09
C GLU A 35 -11.80 10.68 4.72
N SER A 36 -11.23 11.88 4.69
CA SER A 36 -9.84 12.14 5.11
C SER A 36 -9.52 11.69 6.55
N GLU A 37 -10.51 11.54 7.40
CA GLU A 37 -10.37 11.04 8.78
C GLU A 37 -10.13 9.52 8.86
N LEU A 38 -10.56 8.74 7.87
CA LEU A 38 -10.39 7.28 7.87
C LEU A 38 -8.93 6.85 7.73
N HIS A 39 -8.05 7.66 7.19
CA HIS A 39 -6.63 7.33 7.13
C HIS A 39 -5.98 7.18 8.52
N HIS A 40 -6.49 7.89 9.51
CA HIS A 40 -6.01 7.78 10.90
C HIS A 40 -6.67 6.65 11.68
N LYS A 41 -7.75 6.05 11.13
CA LYS A 41 -8.56 5.00 11.77
C LYS A 41 -8.66 3.73 10.93
N LEU A 42 -7.70 3.49 10.05
CA LEU A 42 -7.73 2.33 9.15
C LEU A 42 -7.81 1.00 9.91
N ILE A 43 -7.08 0.86 11.00
CA ILE A 43 -7.10 -0.36 11.80
C ILE A 43 -8.48 -0.56 12.42
N GLU A 44 -9.05 0.46 13.07
CA GLU A 44 -10.39 0.40 13.66
C GLU A 44 -11.45 0.05 12.61
N HIS A 45 -11.31 0.61 11.39
CA HIS A 45 -12.20 0.28 10.29
C HIS A 45 -12.08 -1.19 9.87
N TRP A 46 -10.88 -1.73 9.78
CA TRP A 46 -10.66 -3.11 9.40
C TRP A 46 -11.08 -4.11 10.48
N GLU A 47 -11.01 -3.72 11.75
CA GLU A 47 -11.45 -4.54 12.89
C GLU A 47 -12.95 -4.45 13.16
N SER A 48 -13.66 -3.56 12.45
CA SER A 48 -15.11 -3.40 12.65
C SER A 48 -15.89 -4.57 12.10
N ASP A 49 -16.81 -5.13 12.89
CA ASP A 49 -17.76 -6.16 12.47
C ASP A 49 -18.65 -5.72 11.29
N SER A 50 -18.75 -4.42 11.04
CA SER A 50 -19.47 -3.86 9.88
C SER A 50 -18.66 -3.85 8.60
N THR A 51 -17.36 -4.17 8.63
CA THR A 51 -16.52 -4.23 7.44
C THR A 51 -16.61 -5.60 6.78
N TYR A 52 -17.38 -5.68 5.70
CA TYR A 52 -17.58 -6.92 4.97
C TYR A 52 -16.40 -7.29 4.07
N LEU A 53 -15.83 -6.31 3.36
CA LEU A 53 -14.72 -6.48 2.44
C LEU A 53 -13.86 -5.23 2.40
N SER A 54 -12.56 -5.41 2.50
CA SER A 54 -11.61 -4.30 2.38
C SER A 54 -10.30 -4.75 1.74
N GLN A 55 -9.48 -3.78 1.35
CA GLN A 55 -8.11 -4.01 0.91
C GLN A 55 -7.13 -3.55 1.99
N SER A 56 -6.22 -4.42 2.38
CA SER A 56 -5.14 -4.12 3.32
C SER A 56 -3.77 -4.37 2.70
N CYS A 57 -2.74 -3.70 3.23
CA CYS A 57 -1.35 -4.09 3.01
C CYS A 57 -1.02 -5.40 3.76
N GLY A 58 0.00 -6.12 3.26
CA GLY A 58 0.43 -7.36 3.90
C GLY A 58 0.95 -7.18 5.32
N LEU A 59 1.62 -6.06 5.65
CA LEU A 59 2.18 -5.86 6.98
C LEU A 59 1.09 -5.68 8.04
N PRO A 60 0.12 -4.76 7.93
CA PRO A 60 -1.00 -4.69 8.88
C PRO A 60 -1.76 -6.02 9.01
N PHE A 61 -1.92 -6.77 7.92
CA PHE A 61 -2.55 -8.08 7.98
C PHE A 61 -1.76 -9.05 8.87
N ILE A 62 -0.46 -9.20 8.65
CA ILE A 62 0.39 -10.12 9.43
C ILE A 62 0.48 -9.70 10.90
N GLU A 63 0.58 -8.41 11.19
CA GLU A 63 0.77 -7.92 12.55
C GLU A 63 -0.51 -7.93 13.38
N GLN A 64 -1.67 -7.63 12.76
CA GLN A 64 -2.89 -7.35 13.50
C GLN A 64 -4.13 -8.05 12.93
N LEU A 65 -4.41 -7.92 11.61
CA LEU A 65 -5.72 -8.24 11.06
C LEU A 65 -5.96 -9.74 10.89
N HIS A 66 -4.93 -10.58 10.83
CA HIS A 66 -5.05 -12.02 10.66
C HIS A 66 -5.89 -12.72 11.74
N ARG A 67 -6.23 -12.01 12.83
CA ARG A 67 -7.08 -12.51 13.92
C ARG A 67 -8.57 -12.28 13.65
N PHE A 68 -8.91 -11.36 12.75
CA PHE A 68 -10.26 -10.87 12.51
C PHE A 68 -10.69 -11.02 11.04
N ALA A 69 -9.76 -11.22 10.13
CA ALA A 69 -10.03 -11.22 8.70
C ALA A 69 -9.26 -12.33 7.98
N ASP A 70 -9.86 -12.86 6.93
CA ASP A 70 -9.25 -13.83 6.03
C ASP A 70 -8.86 -13.18 4.71
N VAL A 71 -7.76 -13.65 4.11
CA VAL A 71 -7.37 -13.23 2.76
C VAL A 71 -8.12 -14.06 1.73
N ILE A 72 -9.07 -13.45 1.03
CA ILE A 72 -9.82 -14.09 -0.04
C ILE A 72 -9.11 -14.06 -1.40
N GLY A 73 -8.11 -13.19 -1.56
CA GLY A 73 -7.34 -13.09 -2.79
C GLY A 73 -6.43 -11.87 -2.85
N THR A 74 -5.64 -11.81 -3.91
CA THR A 74 -4.77 -10.67 -4.23
C THR A 74 -5.10 -10.13 -5.61
N ILE A 75 -4.98 -8.82 -5.79
CA ILE A 75 -5.23 -8.19 -7.09
C ILE A 75 -4.04 -8.47 -8.00
N ARG A 76 -4.34 -9.06 -9.16
CA ARG A 76 -3.36 -9.22 -10.24
C ARG A 76 -3.50 -8.07 -11.23
N TRP A 77 -2.46 -7.29 -11.39
CA TRP A 77 -2.42 -6.15 -12.30
C TRP A 77 -1.82 -6.55 -13.63
N SER A 78 -2.57 -6.39 -14.71
CA SER A 78 -2.08 -6.67 -16.06
C SER A 78 -0.86 -5.81 -16.39
N GLY A 79 0.20 -6.43 -16.90
CA GLY A 79 1.45 -5.77 -17.25
C GLY A 79 2.37 -5.39 -16.07
N ILE A 80 1.93 -5.61 -14.82
CA ILE A 80 2.69 -5.28 -13.61
C ILE A 80 2.99 -6.54 -12.80
N SER A 81 1.96 -7.36 -12.54
CA SER A 81 2.11 -8.60 -11.77
C SER A 81 2.49 -9.77 -12.65
N ASP A 82 3.24 -10.72 -12.10
CA ASP A 82 3.42 -12.03 -12.73
C ASP A 82 2.11 -12.86 -12.68
N PRO A 83 2.05 -14.03 -13.32
CA PRO A 83 0.85 -14.87 -13.30
C PRO A 83 0.37 -15.30 -11.90
N ARG A 84 1.25 -15.30 -10.91
CA ARG A 84 0.96 -15.64 -9.50
C ARG A 84 0.52 -14.44 -8.67
N GLY A 85 0.45 -13.24 -9.26
CA GLY A 85 0.10 -12.00 -8.58
C GLY A 85 1.27 -11.28 -7.89
N TRP A 86 2.50 -11.79 -8.03
CA TRP A 86 3.67 -11.11 -7.48
C TRP A 86 4.00 -9.84 -8.25
N TYR A 87 4.38 -8.80 -7.55
CA TYR A 87 4.87 -7.56 -8.13
C TYR A 87 6.17 -7.13 -7.45
N ARG A 88 6.86 -6.17 -8.04
CA ARG A 88 8.11 -5.63 -7.52
C ARG A 88 7.90 -4.23 -6.97
N THR A 89 8.51 -3.95 -5.82
CA THR A 89 8.70 -2.59 -5.34
C THR A 89 9.92 -1.99 -6.03
N VAL A 90 9.82 -0.73 -6.41
CA VAL A 90 10.94 0.04 -6.99
C VAL A 90 11.27 1.21 -6.08
N ILE A 91 12.58 1.49 -5.94
CA ILE A 91 13.06 2.70 -5.28
C ILE A 91 13.28 3.73 -6.38
N VAL A 92 12.59 4.86 -6.29
CA VAL A 92 12.68 5.93 -7.26
C VAL A 92 13.46 7.10 -6.70
N VAL A 93 14.17 7.81 -7.58
CA VAL A 93 14.83 9.08 -7.30
C VAL A 93 14.40 10.08 -8.36
N ARG A 94 14.63 11.37 -8.10
CA ARG A 94 14.38 12.41 -9.10
C ARG A 94 15.14 12.09 -10.39
N ALA A 95 14.58 12.43 -11.54
CA ALA A 95 15.18 12.14 -12.85
C ALA A 95 16.57 12.76 -13.03
N ASP A 96 16.82 13.91 -12.41
CA ASP A 96 18.09 14.62 -12.39
C ASP A 96 19.09 14.09 -11.34
N HIS A 97 18.68 13.16 -10.49
CA HIS A 97 19.55 12.58 -9.46
C HIS A 97 20.64 11.70 -10.09
N ARG A 98 21.86 11.79 -9.56
CA ARG A 98 23.01 11.06 -10.11
C ARG A 98 23.07 9.58 -9.69
N ALA A 99 22.44 9.20 -8.58
CA ALA A 99 22.45 7.82 -8.11
C ALA A 99 21.77 6.88 -9.11
N ARG A 100 22.38 5.74 -9.34
CA ARG A 100 21.87 4.62 -10.18
C ARG A 100 21.82 3.31 -9.41
N THR A 101 22.36 3.29 -8.19
CA THR A 101 22.36 2.14 -7.29
C THR A 101 22.01 2.60 -5.87
N ILE A 102 21.55 1.68 -5.03
CA ILE A 102 21.23 1.97 -3.62
C ILE A 102 22.48 2.44 -2.86
N ALA A 103 23.65 1.86 -3.15
CA ALA A 103 24.91 2.25 -2.52
C ALA A 103 25.28 3.73 -2.75
N GLN A 104 24.76 4.35 -3.80
CA GLN A 104 25.00 5.78 -4.10
C GLN A 104 24.00 6.71 -3.39
N LEU A 105 23.12 6.18 -2.55
CA LEU A 105 22.14 6.95 -1.78
C LEU A 105 22.61 7.29 -0.37
N GLU A 106 23.90 7.12 -0.07
CA GLU A 106 24.47 7.55 1.21
C GLU A 106 24.14 9.01 1.51
N GLY A 107 23.64 9.27 2.72
CA GLY A 107 23.20 10.60 3.14
C GLY A 107 21.89 11.09 2.53
N ALA A 108 21.27 10.33 1.63
CA ALA A 108 19.96 10.67 1.08
C ALA A 108 18.86 10.60 2.15
N ARG A 109 17.80 11.37 1.97
CA ARG A 109 16.63 11.35 2.85
C ARG A 109 15.50 10.58 2.19
N PRO A 110 15.13 9.39 2.70
CA PRO A 110 14.01 8.63 2.17
C PRO A 110 12.66 9.32 2.43
N VAL A 111 11.73 9.13 1.51
CA VAL A 111 10.32 9.46 1.70
C VAL A 111 9.52 8.16 1.59
N ILE A 112 8.67 7.91 2.56
CA ILE A 112 7.80 6.73 2.64
C ILE A 112 6.36 7.16 2.88
N SER A 113 5.40 6.33 2.51
CA SER A 113 3.98 6.63 2.77
C SER A 113 3.64 6.52 4.26
N ASN A 114 4.09 5.46 4.90
CA ASN A 114 3.97 5.22 6.36
C ASN A 114 4.86 4.04 6.77
N THR A 115 5.03 3.85 8.08
CA THR A 115 5.85 2.78 8.65
C THR A 115 5.16 1.41 8.68
N GLN A 116 3.86 1.34 8.43
CA GLN A 116 3.08 0.10 8.31
C GLN A 116 3.03 -0.44 6.88
N SER A 117 3.80 0.14 5.96
CA SER A 117 3.84 -0.26 4.57
C SER A 117 4.87 -1.36 4.34
N LEU A 118 4.42 -2.56 3.97
CA LEU A 118 5.31 -3.65 3.58
C LEU A 118 6.12 -3.26 2.33
N SER A 119 5.46 -2.76 1.30
CA SER A 119 6.09 -2.40 0.02
C SER A 119 6.94 -1.13 0.09
N GLY A 120 6.64 -0.21 0.98
CA GLY A 120 7.42 1.03 1.16
C GLY A 120 8.48 0.88 2.25
N TRP A 121 8.07 0.78 3.49
CA TRP A 121 8.97 0.81 4.65
C TRP A 121 9.84 -0.44 4.76
N CYS A 122 9.22 -1.63 4.83
CA CYS A 122 9.98 -2.87 5.03
C CYS A 122 10.85 -3.20 3.82
N SER A 123 10.37 -3.01 2.60
CA SER A 123 11.16 -3.25 1.38
C SER A 123 12.35 -2.32 1.28
N LEU A 124 12.20 -1.04 1.66
CA LEU A 124 13.32 -0.09 1.69
C LEU A 124 14.36 -0.52 2.72
N GLY A 125 13.93 -0.84 3.96
CA GLY A 125 14.83 -1.31 5.01
C GLY A 125 15.60 -2.56 4.60
N TRP A 126 14.89 -3.54 4.02
CA TRP A 126 15.53 -4.75 3.51
C TRP A 126 16.55 -4.45 2.40
N ALA A 127 16.20 -3.57 1.45
CA ALA A 127 17.09 -3.21 0.35
C ALA A 127 18.35 -2.46 0.84
N LEU A 128 18.22 -1.61 1.84
CA LEU A 128 19.36 -0.93 2.49
C LEU A 128 20.26 -1.93 3.21
N ALA A 129 19.68 -2.88 3.95
CA ALA A 129 20.43 -3.91 4.67
C ALA A 129 21.24 -4.84 3.74
N GLN A 130 20.94 -4.91 2.44
CA GLN A 130 21.75 -5.65 1.46
C GLN A 130 23.04 -4.93 1.07
N VAL A 131 23.17 -3.62 1.35
CA VAL A 131 24.31 -2.81 0.90
C VAL A 131 25.09 -2.21 2.06
N THR A 132 24.55 -2.18 3.27
CA THR A 132 25.21 -1.56 4.42
C THR A 132 24.65 -2.03 5.76
N ASP A 133 25.53 -2.16 6.75
CA ASP A 133 25.16 -2.38 8.16
C ASP A 133 25.12 -1.04 8.95
N ASN A 134 25.42 0.09 8.30
CA ASN A 134 25.44 1.40 8.92
C ASN A 134 23.99 1.95 9.06
N PRO A 135 23.42 2.05 10.26
CA PRO A 135 22.07 2.60 10.46
C PRO A 135 21.97 4.09 10.09
N GLY A 136 23.10 4.81 10.03
CA GLY A 136 23.18 6.21 9.61
C GLY A 136 23.44 6.38 8.10
N PHE A 137 23.37 5.31 7.30
CA PHE A 137 23.65 5.37 5.87
C PHE A 137 22.73 6.35 5.13
N VAL A 138 21.45 6.38 5.50
CA VAL A 138 20.51 7.40 5.03
C VAL A 138 20.08 8.31 6.17
N GLN A 139 19.62 9.52 5.84
CA GLN A 139 19.04 10.43 6.81
C GLN A 139 17.71 9.90 7.34
N PRO A 140 17.21 10.38 8.49
CA PRO A 140 15.87 10.06 8.94
C PRO A 140 14.83 10.29 7.84
N TYR A 141 13.91 9.33 7.68
CA TYR A 141 12.87 9.38 6.66
C TYR A 141 11.87 10.52 6.89
N ARG A 142 11.15 10.87 5.84
CA ARG A 142 9.93 11.68 5.91
C ARG A 142 8.73 10.84 5.54
N ILE A 143 7.60 11.13 6.14
CA ILE A 143 6.31 10.55 5.75
C ILE A 143 5.68 11.50 4.73
N GLY A 144 5.36 10.96 3.55
CA GLY A 144 4.54 11.64 2.55
C GLY A 144 3.08 11.37 2.86
N GLU A 145 2.27 12.41 2.99
CA GLU A 145 0.85 12.29 3.35
C GLU A 145 0.02 11.52 2.31
N ARG A 146 0.50 11.44 1.07
CA ARG A 146 -0.13 10.71 -0.04
C ARG A 146 0.95 10.10 -0.93
N HIS A 147 0.60 9.06 -1.69
CA HIS A 147 1.54 8.46 -2.65
C HIS A 147 2.08 9.47 -3.67
N THR A 148 1.27 10.45 -4.06
CA THR A 148 1.68 11.57 -4.94
C THR A 148 2.56 12.59 -4.23
N GLY A 149 2.49 12.72 -2.91
CA GLY A 149 3.34 13.60 -2.09
C GLY A 149 4.72 13.01 -1.80
N SER A 150 4.97 11.76 -2.22
CA SER A 150 6.25 11.07 -2.04
C SER A 150 7.18 11.22 -3.27
N LEU A 151 6.71 11.86 -4.34
CA LEU A 151 7.46 12.18 -5.55
C LEU A 151 7.94 13.62 -5.53
#